data_890f71497e718ca539d73da88e36c6c3
#
_entry.id   890f71497e718ca539d73da88e36c6c3
#
_cell.length_a   1.000
_cell.length_b   1.000
_cell.length_c   1.000
_cell.angle_alpha   90.00
_cell.angle_beta   90.00
_cell.angle_gamma   90.00
#
_symmetry.space_group_name_H-M   'P 1'
#
loop_
_entity.id
_entity.type
_entity.pdbx_description
1 polymer ?
#
loop_
_entity_poly.entity_id
_entity_poly.type
_entity_poly.pdbx_seq_one_letter_code
_entity_poly.pdbx_strand_id
1 'polypeptide(L)'
;LCDRRQRQMCIRDSAVMTPKDKLVTAMAGTTLEEAKKILMRSKVEKLPLVDKNGKLTGLVTIKDIEKSVKYPNTARDEKGRLLCAAAIGVTKDIMDRAGALVNAQVDALILDSAHGHSANILKAVEQVKNAFPQISLIAGNVATAEGTEALIKAGADAVKVGIGPGSICTTRVVAGIGVPQITAIYDAAEMADKYGIPIIADGGIKYSGEIVKAIAAGGSVVMVGSLVAGCEESPGETEIYQGRQFKVYRGMGSLGAMNKGSADRYFQNGTKKFVPEGVEGRVPYKGPVGDTVFQMMGGLRSGMGYVGCHSIAELRTNAKFIKITGAGLVESHPHDVYITKEAPNYSGSRQD
;
A
#
# COMPACT_ATOMS: atom_id res chain seq x y z
N LEU A 1 -32.88 -26.81 4.63
CA LEU A 1 -32.07 -25.75 4.01
C LEU A 1 -31.06 -26.27 2.97
N CYS A 2 -30.58 -27.50 3.08
CA CYS A 2 -29.70 -28.13 2.08
C CYS A 2 -30.42 -28.48 0.76
N ASP A 3 -31.72 -28.75 0.83
CA ASP A 3 -32.50 -29.28 -0.31
C ASP A 3 -32.71 -28.26 -1.44
N ARG A 4 -32.81 -26.97 -1.16
CA ARG A 4 -32.94 -25.92 -2.21
C ARG A 4 -31.63 -25.67 -3.00
N ARG A 5 -30.47 -25.73 -2.35
CA ARG A 5 -29.17 -25.54 -3.03
C ARG A 5 -28.78 -26.75 -3.86
N GLN A 6 -29.08 -27.97 -3.39
CA GLN A 6 -28.84 -29.19 -4.15
C GLN A 6 -29.75 -29.30 -5.39
N ARG A 7 -31.01 -28.84 -5.32
CA ARG A 7 -31.90 -28.81 -6.49
C ARG A 7 -31.44 -27.81 -7.57
N GLN A 8 -30.82 -26.69 -7.18
CA GLN A 8 -30.23 -25.72 -8.13
C GLN A 8 -28.98 -26.24 -8.86
N MET A 9 -28.22 -27.17 -8.25
CA MET A 9 -27.05 -27.78 -8.88
C MET A 9 -27.38 -28.75 -10.01
N CYS A 10 -28.63 -29.19 -10.17
CA CYS A 10 -29.07 -30.09 -11.24
C CYS A 10 -29.70 -29.36 -12.44
N ILE A 11 -29.71 -28.02 -12.45
CA ILE A 11 -30.20 -27.24 -13.58
C ILE A 11 -29.07 -27.11 -14.60
N ARG A 12 -29.30 -27.46 -15.84
CA ARG A 12 -28.32 -27.25 -16.94
C ARG A 12 -28.13 -25.76 -17.12
N ASP A 13 -26.88 -25.31 -17.26
CA ASP A 13 -26.55 -23.89 -17.51
C ASP A 13 -27.35 -23.33 -18.70
N SER A 14 -27.52 -24.11 -19.76
CA SER A 14 -28.30 -23.72 -20.92
C SER A 14 -29.79 -23.44 -20.67
N ALA A 15 -30.35 -23.93 -19.56
CA ALA A 15 -31.74 -23.67 -19.19
C ALA A 15 -31.96 -22.35 -18.45
N VAL A 16 -30.88 -21.76 -17.90
CA VAL A 16 -30.95 -20.54 -17.12
C VAL A 16 -30.08 -19.40 -17.68
N MET A 17 -29.18 -19.67 -18.60
CA MET A 17 -28.35 -18.66 -19.25
C MET A 17 -29.18 -17.79 -20.23
N THR A 18 -28.71 -16.57 -20.46
CA THR A 18 -29.18 -15.75 -21.59
C THR A 18 -28.60 -16.30 -22.89
N PRO A 19 -29.41 -16.80 -23.82
CA PRO A 19 -28.92 -17.34 -25.08
C PRO A 19 -28.27 -16.25 -25.94
N LYS A 20 -27.36 -16.67 -26.86
CA LYS A 20 -26.50 -15.76 -27.63
C LYS A 20 -27.30 -14.74 -28.46
N ASP A 21 -28.42 -15.12 -28.98
CA ASP A 21 -29.34 -14.29 -29.79
C ASP A 21 -30.04 -13.19 -28.98
N LYS A 22 -30.13 -13.35 -27.66
CA LYS A 22 -30.69 -12.38 -26.70
C LYS A 22 -29.63 -11.62 -25.92
N LEU A 23 -28.36 -11.95 -26.12
CA LEU A 23 -27.27 -11.35 -25.35
C LEU A 23 -26.96 -9.96 -25.92
N VAL A 24 -27.02 -8.95 -25.04
CA VAL A 24 -26.55 -7.60 -25.37
C VAL A 24 -25.02 -7.59 -25.32
N THR A 25 -24.37 -7.27 -26.42
CA THR A 25 -22.90 -7.21 -26.53
C THR A 25 -22.45 -5.89 -27.13
N ALA A 26 -21.19 -5.55 -26.96
CA ALA A 26 -20.54 -4.44 -27.65
C ALA A 26 -19.20 -4.90 -28.23
N MET A 27 -18.64 -4.10 -29.14
CA MET A 27 -17.35 -4.42 -29.77
C MET A 27 -16.20 -4.17 -28.79
N ALA A 28 -15.14 -4.94 -28.94
CA ALA A 28 -13.86 -4.67 -28.26
C ALA A 28 -13.39 -3.22 -28.55
N GLY A 29 -12.96 -2.49 -27.52
CA GLY A 29 -12.61 -1.07 -27.64
C GLY A 29 -13.73 -0.09 -27.31
N THR A 30 -14.95 -0.56 -27.02
CA THR A 30 -16.04 0.29 -26.51
C THR A 30 -15.61 1.01 -25.22
N THR A 31 -15.75 2.32 -25.20
CA THR A 31 -15.42 3.15 -24.03
C THR A 31 -16.41 2.94 -22.87
N LEU A 32 -16.02 3.28 -21.64
CA LEU A 32 -16.91 3.17 -20.48
C LEU A 32 -18.16 4.05 -20.63
N GLU A 33 -18.07 5.22 -21.28
CA GLU A 33 -19.22 6.10 -21.52
C GLU A 33 -20.20 5.51 -22.52
N GLU A 34 -19.69 4.89 -23.58
CA GLU A 34 -20.52 4.17 -24.56
C GLU A 34 -21.18 2.92 -23.92
N ALA A 35 -20.38 2.16 -23.15
CA ALA A 35 -20.88 1.01 -22.41
C ALA A 35 -22.01 1.40 -21.44
N LYS A 36 -21.86 2.53 -20.72
CA LYS A 36 -22.90 3.08 -19.84
C LYS A 36 -24.22 3.32 -20.59
N LYS A 37 -24.14 3.95 -21.76
CA LYS A 37 -25.35 4.23 -22.58
C LYS A 37 -26.03 2.93 -23.03
N ILE A 38 -25.25 1.92 -23.42
CA ILE A 38 -25.79 0.61 -23.82
C ILE A 38 -26.45 -0.11 -22.63
N LEU A 39 -25.75 -0.19 -21.49
CA LEU A 39 -26.24 -0.81 -20.26
C LEU A 39 -27.57 -0.19 -19.80
N MET A 40 -27.63 1.16 -19.76
CA MET A 40 -28.84 1.89 -19.38
C MET A 40 -30.01 1.65 -20.37
N ARG A 41 -29.76 1.75 -21.68
CA ARG A 41 -30.79 1.57 -22.71
C ARG A 41 -31.34 0.15 -22.72
N SER A 42 -30.47 -0.83 -22.56
CA SER A 42 -30.83 -2.26 -22.61
C SER A 42 -31.27 -2.80 -21.24
N LYS A 43 -31.19 -2.00 -20.18
CA LYS A 43 -31.51 -2.38 -18.78
C LYS A 43 -30.78 -3.65 -18.32
N VAL A 44 -29.50 -3.79 -18.69
CA VAL A 44 -28.62 -4.89 -18.28
C VAL A 44 -27.48 -4.36 -17.41
N GLU A 45 -26.96 -5.19 -16.51
CA GLU A 45 -25.90 -4.80 -15.60
C GLU A 45 -24.49 -5.19 -16.10
N LYS A 46 -24.42 -6.06 -17.08
CA LYS A 46 -23.18 -6.64 -17.61
C LYS A 46 -23.19 -6.59 -19.11
N LEU A 47 -22.12 -6.07 -19.70
CA LEU A 47 -21.96 -5.92 -21.15
C LEU A 47 -20.72 -6.69 -21.60
N PRO A 48 -20.87 -7.90 -22.17
CA PRO A 48 -19.77 -8.62 -22.80
C PRO A 48 -19.24 -7.83 -24.00
N LEU A 49 -17.91 -7.74 -24.08
CA LEU A 49 -17.22 -7.19 -25.24
C LEU A 49 -16.75 -8.33 -26.14
N VAL A 50 -17.03 -8.23 -27.43
CA VAL A 50 -16.71 -9.27 -28.40
C VAL A 50 -15.82 -8.71 -29.51
N ASP A 51 -15.03 -9.59 -30.16
CA ASP A 51 -14.30 -9.27 -31.38
C ASP A 51 -15.18 -9.34 -32.61
N LYS A 52 -14.61 -9.10 -33.79
CA LYS A 52 -15.30 -9.16 -35.08
C LYS A 52 -15.89 -10.55 -35.39
N ASN A 53 -15.40 -11.59 -34.74
CA ASN A 53 -15.87 -12.98 -34.92
C ASN A 53 -16.90 -13.37 -33.82
N GLY A 54 -17.30 -12.45 -32.97
CA GLY A 54 -18.20 -12.69 -31.85
C GLY A 54 -17.58 -13.45 -30.67
N LYS A 55 -16.24 -13.55 -30.60
CA LYS A 55 -15.51 -14.14 -29.47
C LYS A 55 -15.39 -13.14 -28.33
N LEU A 56 -15.65 -13.60 -27.09
CA LEU A 56 -15.55 -12.80 -25.90
C LEU A 56 -14.11 -12.32 -25.69
N THR A 57 -13.92 -11.00 -25.52
CA THR A 57 -12.64 -10.34 -25.29
C THR A 57 -12.58 -9.57 -23.98
N GLY A 58 -13.74 -9.23 -23.41
CA GLY A 58 -13.84 -8.47 -22.17
C GLY A 58 -15.24 -8.39 -21.61
N LEU A 59 -15.39 -7.74 -20.49
CA LEU A 59 -16.66 -7.51 -19.81
C LEU A 59 -16.64 -6.13 -19.16
N VAL A 60 -17.68 -5.33 -19.36
CA VAL A 60 -17.93 -4.09 -18.64
C VAL A 60 -19.18 -4.26 -17.79
N THR A 61 -19.11 -3.84 -16.53
CA THR A 61 -20.27 -3.89 -15.62
C THR A 61 -20.64 -2.49 -15.12
N ILE A 62 -21.88 -2.33 -14.65
CA ILE A 62 -22.30 -1.07 -13.97
C ILE A 62 -21.36 -0.74 -12.80
N LYS A 63 -20.93 -1.75 -12.04
CA LYS A 63 -19.99 -1.56 -10.93
C LYS A 63 -18.65 -0.98 -11.36
N ASP A 64 -18.14 -1.31 -12.53
CA ASP A 64 -16.89 -0.75 -13.06
C ASP A 64 -17.04 0.74 -13.34
N ILE A 65 -18.19 1.12 -13.91
CA ILE A 65 -18.54 2.51 -14.20
C ILE A 65 -18.72 3.30 -12.90
N GLU A 66 -19.49 2.78 -11.94
CA GLU A 66 -19.69 3.41 -10.62
C GLU A 66 -18.38 3.60 -9.88
N LYS A 67 -17.50 2.58 -9.90
CA LYS A 67 -16.19 2.67 -9.28
C LYS A 67 -15.28 3.71 -9.94
N SER A 68 -15.34 3.85 -11.27
CA SER A 68 -14.55 4.85 -11.98
C SER A 68 -14.98 6.29 -11.62
N VAL A 69 -16.28 6.50 -11.40
CA VAL A 69 -16.84 7.78 -10.94
C VAL A 69 -16.52 8.04 -9.47
N LYS A 70 -16.68 7.02 -8.63
CA LYS A 70 -16.44 7.13 -7.17
C LYS A 70 -14.96 7.28 -6.82
N TYR A 71 -14.07 6.68 -7.61
CA TYR A 71 -12.62 6.65 -7.39
C TYR A 71 -11.84 7.12 -8.63
N PRO A 72 -11.95 8.41 -9.02
CA PRO A 72 -11.38 8.91 -10.29
C PRO A 72 -9.85 8.90 -10.29
N ASN A 73 -9.21 8.96 -9.11
CA ASN A 73 -7.75 9.00 -8.97
C ASN A 73 -7.10 7.62 -8.80
N THR A 74 -7.83 6.54 -9.09
CA THR A 74 -7.28 5.18 -9.03
C THR A 74 -6.17 5.01 -10.08
N ALA A 75 -5.01 4.49 -9.66
CA ALA A 75 -3.90 4.18 -10.57
C ALA A 75 -4.30 3.03 -11.52
N ARG A 76 -4.28 3.29 -12.83
CA ARG A 76 -4.68 2.36 -13.87
C ARG A 76 -3.67 2.35 -15.00
N ASP A 77 -3.58 1.22 -15.69
CA ASP A 77 -2.83 1.08 -16.93
C ASP A 77 -3.64 1.67 -18.13
N GLU A 78 -3.01 1.67 -19.31
CA GLU A 78 -3.63 2.13 -20.55
C GLU A 78 -4.90 1.35 -20.95
N LYS A 79 -5.06 0.14 -20.43
CA LYS A 79 -6.24 -0.73 -20.64
C LYS A 79 -7.32 -0.53 -19.57
N GLY A 80 -7.11 0.42 -18.63
CA GLY A 80 -8.02 0.71 -17.52
C GLY A 80 -7.98 -0.31 -16.38
N ARG A 81 -7.00 -1.24 -16.35
CA ARG A 81 -6.81 -2.18 -15.25
C ARG A 81 -6.09 -1.50 -14.09
N LEU A 82 -6.40 -1.92 -12.86
CA LEU A 82 -5.69 -1.45 -11.68
C LEU A 82 -4.21 -1.86 -11.75
N LEU A 83 -3.31 -0.91 -11.48
CA LEU A 83 -1.90 -1.22 -11.32
C LEU A 83 -1.70 -2.03 -10.04
N CYS A 84 -0.84 -3.04 -10.10
CA CYS A 84 -0.50 -3.88 -8.96
C CYS A 84 1.00 -4.09 -8.83
N ALA A 85 1.47 -4.20 -7.60
CA ALA A 85 2.84 -4.52 -7.28
C ALA A 85 2.90 -5.76 -6.38
N ALA A 86 3.95 -6.56 -6.51
CA ALA A 86 4.14 -7.75 -5.72
C ALA A 86 5.50 -7.76 -5.03
N ALA A 87 5.51 -8.18 -3.76
CA ALA A 87 6.72 -8.30 -2.98
C ALA A 87 7.49 -9.59 -3.29
N ILE A 88 8.80 -9.47 -3.35
CA ILE A 88 9.76 -10.57 -3.43
C ILE A 88 10.77 -10.45 -2.28
N GLY A 89 11.15 -11.58 -1.70
CA GLY A 89 12.22 -11.67 -0.70
C GLY A 89 13.52 -12.18 -1.33
N VAL A 90 14.62 -12.06 -0.60
CA VAL A 90 15.94 -12.61 -1.04
C VAL A 90 16.02 -14.07 -0.60
N THR A 91 15.27 -14.91 -1.27
CA THR A 91 15.19 -16.36 -1.09
C THR A 91 15.88 -17.08 -2.24
N LYS A 92 16.11 -18.39 -2.12
CA LYS A 92 16.77 -19.18 -3.18
C LYS A 92 15.99 -19.20 -4.50
N ASP A 93 14.66 -19.01 -4.43
CA ASP A 93 13.72 -19.04 -5.54
C ASP A 93 13.32 -17.63 -6.03
N ILE A 94 14.06 -16.60 -5.65
CA ILE A 94 13.72 -15.20 -5.99
C ILE A 94 13.49 -15.01 -7.50
N MET A 95 14.32 -15.64 -8.34
CA MET A 95 14.23 -15.49 -9.79
C MET A 95 13.01 -16.22 -10.37
N ASP A 96 12.68 -17.41 -9.85
CA ASP A 96 11.49 -18.16 -10.27
C ASP A 96 10.23 -17.42 -9.89
N ARG A 97 10.18 -16.87 -8.66
CA ARG A 97 9.07 -16.06 -8.19
C ARG A 97 8.92 -14.76 -8.98
N ALA A 98 10.01 -14.04 -9.23
CA ALA A 98 9.99 -12.83 -10.04
C ALA A 98 9.49 -13.12 -11.47
N GLY A 99 10.00 -14.17 -12.11
CA GLY A 99 9.56 -14.62 -13.43
C GLY A 99 8.08 -14.99 -13.49
N ALA A 100 7.57 -15.71 -12.49
CA ALA A 100 6.15 -16.05 -12.41
C ALA A 100 5.25 -14.80 -12.26
N LEU A 101 5.68 -13.81 -11.46
CA LEU A 101 4.96 -12.55 -11.28
C LEU A 101 4.98 -11.69 -12.56
N VAL A 102 6.12 -11.61 -13.25
CA VAL A 102 6.23 -10.91 -14.54
C VAL A 102 5.33 -11.56 -15.59
N ASN A 103 5.33 -12.89 -15.66
CA ASN A 103 4.43 -13.63 -16.56
C ASN A 103 2.95 -13.42 -16.21
N ALA A 104 2.62 -13.20 -14.95
CA ALA A 104 1.29 -12.82 -14.49
C ALA A 104 0.96 -11.35 -14.74
N GLN A 105 1.83 -10.59 -15.41
CA GLN A 105 1.66 -9.18 -15.78
C GLN A 105 1.56 -8.24 -14.57
N VAL A 106 2.40 -8.43 -13.55
CA VAL A 106 2.58 -7.45 -12.47
C VAL A 106 3.19 -6.16 -13.02
N ASP A 107 2.78 -5.01 -12.50
CA ASP A 107 3.28 -3.71 -12.97
C ASP A 107 4.59 -3.31 -12.28
N ALA A 108 4.81 -3.74 -11.04
CA ALA A 108 6.05 -3.50 -10.31
C ALA A 108 6.41 -4.66 -9.37
N LEU A 109 7.70 -4.88 -9.18
CA LEU A 109 8.22 -5.76 -8.15
C LEU A 109 8.76 -4.94 -6.97
N ILE A 110 8.57 -5.42 -5.75
CA ILE A 110 9.08 -4.78 -4.54
C ILE A 110 10.04 -5.75 -3.84
N LEU A 111 11.33 -5.49 -3.90
CA LEU A 111 12.32 -6.22 -3.11
C LEU A 111 12.36 -5.62 -1.71
N ASP A 112 11.71 -6.32 -0.77
CA ASP A 112 11.45 -5.85 0.57
C ASP A 112 12.33 -6.54 1.61
N SER A 113 13.17 -5.77 2.32
CA SER A 113 14.13 -6.26 3.30
C SER A 113 14.17 -5.35 4.54
N ALA A 114 14.56 -5.91 5.68
CA ALA A 114 14.82 -5.12 6.89
C ALA A 114 16.03 -4.19 6.74
N HIS A 115 16.99 -4.53 5.85
CA HIS A 115 18.18 -3.72 5.58
C HIS A 115 18.60 -3.80 4.11
N GLY A 116 18.14 -2.84 3.31
CA GLY A 116 18.38 -2.78 1.86
C GLY A 116 19.86 -2.55 1.48
N HIS A 117 20.64 -1.89 2.33
CA HIS A 117 22.06 -1.61 2.10
C HIS A 117 22.95 -2.79 2.52
N SER A 118 22.60 -4.00 2.13
CA SER A 118 23.42 -5.18 2.33
C SER A 118 23.86 -5.79 0.98
N ALA A 119 25.04 -6.39 0.94
CA ALA A 119 25.61 -6.96 -0.31
C ALA A 119 24.66 -7.94 -1.01
N ASN A 120 23.96 -8.79 -0.25
CA ASN A 120 23.03 -9.76 -0.80
C ASN A 120 21.81 -9.08 -1.44
N ILE A 121 21.31 -8.00 -0.83
CA ILE A 121 20.16 -7.25 -1.35
C ILE A 121 20.57 -6.50 -2.62
N LEU A 122 21.71 -5.80 -2.61
CA LEU A 122 22.22 -5.09 -3.79
C LEU A 122 22.40 -6.05 -4.98
N LYS A 123 23.03 -7.21 -4.74
CA LYS A 123 23.18 -8.25 -5.77
C LYS A 123 21.83 -8.77 -6.28
N ALA A 124 20.84 -8.95 -5.39
CA ALA A 124 19.50 -9.40 -5.79
C ALA A 124 18.78 -8.33 -6.64
N VAL A 125 18.92 -7.05 -6.30
CA VAL A 125 18.37 -5.93 -7.11
C VAL A 125 18.98 -5.98 -8.52
N GLU A 126 20.32 -6.07 -8.63
CA GLU A 126 21.01 -6.17 -9.92
C GLU A 126 20.53 -7.38 -10.74
N GLN A 127 20.44 -8.55 -10.12
CA GLN A 127 20.00 -9.77 -10.78
C GLN A 127 18.57 -9.67 -11.32
N VAL A 128 17.64 -9.19 -10.50
CA VAL A 128 16.24 -9.03 -10.91
C VAL A 128 16.11 -7.98 -12.01
N LYS A 129 16.79 -6.82 -11.86
CA LYS A 129 16.71 -5.75 -12.86
C LYS A 129 17.32 -6.14 -14.20
N ASN A 130 18.43 -6.86 -14.17
CA ASN A 130 19.07 -7.37 -15.41
C ASN A 130 18.20 -8.42 -16.12
N ALA A 131 17.52 -9.28 -15.38
CA ALA A 131 16.63 -10.31 -15.97
C ALA A 131 15.31 -9.73 -16.48
N PHE A 132 14.79 -8.69 -15.83
CA PHE A 132 13.50 -8.08 -16.15
C PHE A 132 13.62 -6.55 -16.28
N PRO A 133 14.38 -6.02 -17.24
CA PRO A 133 14.68 -4.58 -17.33
C PRO A 133 13.44 -3.71 -17.55
N GLN A 134 12.38 -4.27 -18.11
CA GLN A 134 11.12 -3.57 -18.39
C GLN A 134 10.22 -3.41 -17.16
N ILE A 135 10.47 -4.15 -16.06
CA ILE A 135 9.63 -4.08 -14.85
C ILE A 135 10.18 -3.01 -13.91
N SER A 136 9.29 -2.19 -13.37
CA SER A 136 9.65 -1.27 -12.30
C SER A 136 10.02 -2.04 -11.04
N LEU A 137 11.23 -1.80 -10.52
CA LEU A 137 11.75 -2.44 -9.32
C LEU A 137 11.89 -1.44 -8.18
N ILE A 138 11.10 -1.62 -7.14
CA ILE A 138 11.18 -0.88 -5.89
C ILE A 138 12.07 -1.67 -4.94
N ALA A 139 13.04 -1.04 -4.30
CA ALA A 139 13.91 -1.72 -3.33
C ALA A 139 14.02 -0.97 -2.00
N GLY A 140 14.18 -1.70 -0.92
CA GLY A 140 14.35 -1.16 0.44
C GLY A 140 14.32 -2.24 1.53
N ASN A 141 14.38 -1.84 2.82
CA ASN A 141 14.39 -0.45 3.28
C ASN A 141 15.81 0.06 3.54
N VAL A 142 15.98 1.35 3.36
CA VAL A 142 17.20 2.08 3.75
C VAL A 142 16.82 3.30 4.60
N ALA A 143 17.81 3.96 5.20
CA ALA A 143 17.58 5.15 6.02
C ALA A 143 18.70 6.21 5.88
N THR A 144 19.60 6.05 4.90
CA THR A 144 20.74 6.96 4.67
C THR A 144 20.88 7.28 3.18
N ALA A 145 21.58 8.37 2.87
CA ALA A 145 21.94 8.78 1.52
C ALA A 145 22.76 7.70 0.80
N GLU A 146 23.76 7.12 1.48
CA GLU A 146 24.65 6.09 0.91
C GLU A 146 23.87 4.81 0.58
N GLY A 147 22.97 4.37 1.46
CA GLY A 147 22.11 3.21 1.20
C GLY A 147 21.16 3.45 0.02
N THR A 148 20.64 4.66 -0.09
CA THR A 148 19.80 5.09 -1.21
C THR A 148 20.59 5.06 -2.52
N GLU A 149 21.77 5.65 -2.55
CA GLU A 149 22.66 5.63 -3.73
C GLU A 149 23.02 4.22 -4.16
N ALA A 150 23.35 3.36 -3.19
CA ALA A 150 23.72 1.96 -3.48
C ALA A 150 22.57 1.20 -4.15
N LEU A 151 21.32 1.34 -3.70
CA LEU A 151 20.15 0.72 -4.33
C LEU A 151 19.89 1.28 -5.74
N ILE A 152 20.03 2.58 -5.93
CA ILE A 152 19.88 3.22 -7.25
C ILE A 152 20.93 2.68 -8.22
N LYS A 153 22.20 2.62 -7.82
CA LYS A 153 23.29 2.08 -8.65
C LYS A 153 23.11 0.60 -8.97
N ALA A 154 22.45 -0.15 -8.07
CA ALA A 154 22.08 -1.55 -8.31
C ALA A 154 20.89 -1.72 -9.28
N GLY A 155 20.20 -0.63 -9.65
CA GLY A 155 19.13 -0.62 -10.65
C GLY A 155 17.72 -0.48 -10.09
N ALA A 156 17.55 -0.02 -8.86
CA ALA A 156 16.23 0.29 -8.32
C ALA A 156 15.60 1.52 -9.01
N ASP A 157 14.34 1.41 -9.44
CA ASP A 157 13.56 2.49 -10.04
C ASP A 157 12.84 3.35 -8.98
N ALA A 158 12.74 2.87 -7.76
CA ALA A 158 12.27 3.62 -6.59
C ALA A 158 12.89 3.05 -5.31
N VAL A 159 13.11 3.91 -4.31
CA VAL A 159 13.71 3.48 -3.04
C VAL A 159 12.74 3.65 -1.89
N LYS A 160 12.58 2.59 -1.10
CA LYS A 160 11.72 2.59 0.10
C LYS A 160 12.55 2.87 1.35
N VAL A 161 12.13 3.91 2.10
CA VAL A 161 12.91 4.53 3.18
C VAL A 161 12.19 4.39 4.51
N GLY A 162 12.88 3.82 5.49
CA GLY A 162 12.38 3.69 6.87
C GLY A 162 12.94 2.47 7.57
N ILE A 163 13.77 2.69 8.59
CA ILE A 163 14.30 1.64 9.47
C ILE A 163 13.83 1.91 10.89
N GLY A 164 12.93 1.05 11.38
CA GLY A 164 12.41 1.07 12.73
C GLY A 164 11.30 2.09 13.06
N PRO A 165 10.65 2.84 12.13
CA PRO A 165 9.62 3.79 12.49
C PRO A 165 8.23 3.15 12.71
N GLY A 166 8.02 1.89 12.32
CA GLY A 166 6.73 1.21 12.42
C GLY A 166 6.25 1.06 13.87
N SER A 167 4.93 1.18 14.10
CA SER A 167 4.34 1.12 15.44
C SER A 167 4.50 -0.24 16.15
N ILE A 168 4.74 -1.30 15.39
CA ILE A 168 4.94 -2.68 15.86
C ILE A 168 6.39 -3.14 15.67
N CYS A 169 7.31 -2.23 15.31
CA CYS A 169 8.72 -2.52 15.09
C CYS A 169 9.52 -2.28 16.39
N THR A 170 10.38 -3.25 16.73
CA THR A 170 11.29 -3.12 17.90
C THR A 170 12.76 -3.11 17.48
N THR A 171 13.08 -2.99 16.19
CA THR A 171 14.47 -2.98 15.68
C THR A 171 15.34 -1.94 16.41
N ARG A 172 14.82 -0.73 16.65
CA ARG A 172 15.56 0.33 17.36
C ARG A 172 15.89 -0.03 18.79
N VAL A 173 15.06 -0.84 19.44
CA VAL A 173 15.23 -1.26 20.85
C VAL A 173 16.07 -2.53 20.92
N VAL A 174 15.78 -3.52 20.08
CA VAL A 174 16.42 -4.84 20.12
C VAL A 174 17.80 -4.82 19.46
N ALA A 175 17.92 -4.19 18.30
CA ALA A 175 19.16 -4.12 17.54
C ALA A 175 19.93 -2.80 17.73
N GLY A 176 19.31 -1.77 18.29
CA GLY A 176 19.91 -0.43 18.44
C GLY A 176 20.05 0.31 17.10
N ILE A 177 19.35 -0.12 16.04
CA ILE A 177 19.49 0.40 14.68
C ILE A 177 18.22 1.14 14.23
N GLY A 178 18.41 2.30 13.63
CA GLY A 178 17.34 3.10 13.04
C GLY A 178 17.71 4.58 12.94
N VAL A 179 16.93 5.30 12.13
CA VAL A 179 17.07 6.75 11.93
C VAL A 179 15.71 7.40 12.12
N PRO A 180 15.61 8.59 12.77
CA PRO A 180 14.37 9.35 12.82
C PRO A 180 13.80 9.55 11.41
N GLN A 181 12.50 9.30 11.22
CA GLN A 181 11.94 9.09 9.88
C GLN A 181 12.06 10.33 8.97
N ILE A 182 11.86 11.54 9.48
CA ILE A 182 12.01 12.76 8.68
C ILE A 182 13.46 12.95 8.22
N THR A 183 14.44 12.69 9.08
CA THR A 183 15.87 12.72 8.72
C THR A 183 16.16 11.70 7.62
N ALA A 184 15.68 10.45 7.80
CA ALA A 184 15.89 9.39 6.81
C ALA A 184 15.30 9.73 5.43
N ILE A 185 14.08 10.29 5.40
CA ILE A 185 13.43 10.72 4.16
C ILE A 185 14.23 11.85 3.50
N TYR A 186 14.62 12.85 4.29
CA TYR A 186 15.34 14.03 3.80
C TYR A 186 16.67 13.64 3.16
N ASP A 187 17.52 12.90 3.87
CA ASP A 187 18.83 12.46 3.40
C ASP A 187 18.71 11.56 2.17
N ALA A 188 17.75 10.64 2.18
CA ALA A 188 17.49 9.75 1.05
C ALA A 188 16.96 10.51 -0.17
N ALA A 189 16.07 11.48 0.02
CA ALA A 189 15.49 12.28 -1.07
C ALA A 189 16.54 13.19 -1.71
N GLU A 190 17.39 13.85 -0.92
CA GLU A 190 18.50 14.68 -1.43
C GLU A 190 19.43 13.87 -2.34
N MET A 191 19.69 12.61 -2.00
CA MET A 191 20.48 11.72 -2.84
C MET A 191 19.70 11.26 -4.08
N ALA A 192 18.46 10.81 -3.92
CA ALA A 192 17.65 10.25 -4.99
C ALA A 192 17.29 11.27 -6.07
N ASP A 193 17.09 12.53 -5.69
CA ASP A 193 16.79 13.63 -6.61
C ASP A 193 17.94 13.88 -7.62
N LYS A 194 19.20 13.59 -7.26
CA LYS A 194 20.36 13.65 -8.17
C LYS A 194 20.24 12.65 -9.33
N TYR A 195 19.50 11.58 -9.13
CA TYR A 195 19.27 10.51 -10.10
C TYR A 195 17.84 10.54 -10.69
N GLY A 196 16.98 11.46 -10.25
CA GLY A 196 15.57 11.49 -10.65
C GLY A 196 14.74 10.30 -10.15
N ILE A 197 15.16 9.64 -9.06
CA ILE A 197 14.51 8.44 -8.52
C ILE A 197 13.56 8.82 -7.38
N PRO A 198 12.28 8.35 -7.40
CA PRO A 198 11.31 8.65 -6.35
C PRO A 198 11.59 7.89 -5.04
N ILE A 199 11.21 8.52 -3.92
CA ILE A 199 11.29 7.96 -2.58
C ILE A 199 9.91 7.58 -2.06
N ILE A 200 9.78 6.39 -1.48
CA ILE A 200 8.62 5.93 -0.72
C ILE A 200 8.93 6.05 0.77
N ALA A 201 8.25 6.95 1.47
CA ALA A 201 8.38 7.14 2.90
C ALA A 201 7.56 6.07 3.65
N ASP A 202 8.25 5.09 4.22
CA ASP A 202 7.64 3.90 4.84
C ASP A 202 7.70 3.93 6.36
N GLY A 203 6.53 4.05 6.97
CA GLY A 203 6.34 3.93 8.42
C GLY A 203 6.39 5.25 9.19
N GLY A 204 6.02 5.18 10.47
CA GLY A 204 6.01 6.32 11.39
C GLY A 204 4.80 7.25 11.26
N ILE A 205 3.87 6.98 10.37
CA ILE A 205 2.70 7.83 10.09
C ILE A 205 1.52 7.40 10.97
N LYS A 206 1.10 8.28 11.88
CA LYS A 206 -0.03 8.11 12.80
C LYS A 206 -1.20 9.02 12.45
N TYR A 207 -0.92 10.21 11.93
CA TYR A 207 -1.87 11.26 11.60
C TYR A 207 -1.65 11.77 10.17
N SER A 208 -2.65 12.38 9.59
CA SER A 208 -2.57 12.96 8.22
C SER A 208 -1.51 14.05 8.08
N GLY A 209 -1.25 14.83 9.15
CA GLY A 209 -0.19 15.83 9.15
C GLY A 209 1.22 15.26 8.99
N GLU A 210 1.43 13.97 9.36
CA GLU A 210 2.71 13.30 9.14
C GLU A 210 2.90 12.87 7.67
N ILE A 211 1.80 12.68 6.92
CA ILE A 211 1.84 12.51 5.45
C ILE A 211 2.37 13.81 4.81
N VAL A 212 1.85 14.96 5.24
CA VAL A 212 2.31 16.27 4.77
C VAL A 212 3.80 16.43 5.02
N LYS A 213 4.26 16.12 6.24
CA LYS A 213 5.68 16.22 6.61
C LYS A 213 6.55 15.24 5.82
N ALA A 214 6.11 14.00 5.61
CA ALA A 214 6.87 13.01 4.84
C ALA A 214 7.06 13.44 3.38
N ILE A 215 6.02 14.00 2.75
CA ILE A 215 6.09 14.54 1.39
C ILE A 215 6.96 15.80 1.35
N ALA A 216 6.77 16.72 2.29
CA ALA A 216 7.57 17.94 2.39
C ALA A 216 9.07 17.64 2.60
N ALA A 217 9.41 16.54 3.29
CA ALA A 217 10.80 16.09 3.46
C ALA A 217 11.40 15.42 2.20
N GLY A 218 10.63 15.25 1.12
CA GLY A 218 11.11 14.70 -0.15
C GLY A 218 10.46 13.39 -0.57
N GLY A 219 9.58 12.80 0.24
CA GLY A 219 8.80 11.62 -0.15
C GLY A 219 7.91 11.89 -1.36
N SER A 220 7.88 10.98 -2.32
CA SER A 220 6.95 11.03 -3.46
C SER A 220 5.66 10.26 -3.15
N VAL A 221 5.78 9.22 -2.34
CA VAL A 221 4.71 8.32 -1.89
C VAL A 221 4.90 8.01 -0.41
N VAL A 222 3.82 7.76 0.31
CA VAL A 222 3.87 7.27 1.69
C VAL A 222 3.35 5.85 1.78
N MET A 223 3.98 5.03 2.63
CA MET A 223 3.48 3.71 3.00
C MET A 223 2.98 3.74 4.43
N VAL A 224 1.74 3.30 4.62
CA VAL A 224 1.06 3.29 5.92
C VAL A 224 0.72 1.86 6.33
N GLY A 225 0.91 1.54 7.60
CA GLY A 225 0.57 0.25 8.19
C GLY A 225 -0.52 0.38 9.26
N SER A 226 -0.15 0.86 10.44
CA SER A 226 -1.05 0.97 11.60
C SER A 226 -2.29 1.83 11.36
N LEU A 227 -2.20 2.83 10.48
CA LEU A 227 -3.34 3.67 10.13
C LEU A 227 -4.51 2.89 9.56
N VAL A 228 -4.22 1.87 8.74
CA VAL A 228 -5.22 1.03 8.06
C VAL A 228 -5.36 -0.36 8.67
N ALA A 229 -4.52 -0.73 9.65
CA ALA A 229 -4.54 -2.06 10.26
C ALA A 229 -5.88 -2.37 10.98
N GLY A 230 -6.57 -1.34 11.49
CA GLY A 230 -7.88 -1.45 12.13
C GLY A 230 -9.07 -1.41 11.18
N CYS A 231 -8.85 -1.22 9.87
CA CYS A 231 -9.94 -1.14 8.89
C CYS A 231 -10.56 -2.51 8.62
N GLU A 232 -11.81 -2.49 8.14
CA GLU A 232 -12.58 -3.71 7.84
C GLU A 232 -11.85 -4.63 6.85
N GLU A 233 -11.26 -4.05 5.81
CA GLU A 233 -10.56 -4.77 4.75
C GLU A 233 -9.18 -5.30 5.15
N SER A 234 -8.66 -4.91 6.32
CA SER A 234 -7.40 -5.46 6.84
C SER A 234 -7.53 -6.96 7.11
N PRO A 235 -6.50 -7.79 6.78
CA PRO A 235 -6.57 -9.24 6.91
C PRO A 235 -6.53 -9.75 8.36
N GLY A 236 -6.26 -8.90 9.35
CA GLY A 236 -6.27 -9.27 10.77
C GLY A 236 -7.64 -9.76 11.23
N GLU A 237 -7.66 -10.76 12.08
CA GLU A 237 -8.91 -11.24 12.70
C GLU A 237 -9.56 -10.16 13.55
N THR A 238 -10.88 -10.15 13.59
CA THR A 238 -11.64 -9.24 14.45
C THR A 238 -11.85 -9.88 15.81
N GLU A 239 -11.47 -9.17 16.86
CA GLU A 239 -11.62 -9.59 18.27
C GLU A 239 -12.54 -8.64 19.02
N ILE A 240 -13.31 -9.18 19.98
CA ILE A 240 -14.05 -8.36 20.95
C ILE A 240 -13.28 -8.40 22.27
N TYR A 241 -12.91 -7.23 22.76
CA TYR A 241 -12.24 -7.07 24.05
C TYR A 241 -12.84 -5.90 24.83
N GLN A 242 -13.22 -6.14 26.06
CA GLN A 242 -13.91 -5.15 26.93
C GLN A 242 -15.11 -4.46 26.23
N GLY A 243 -15.90 -5.25 25.48
CA GLY A 243 -17.08 -4.75 24.76
C GLY A 243 -16.79 -3.92 23.49
N ARG A 244 -15.55 -3.83 23.06
CA ARG A 244 -15.13 -3.07 21.86
C ARG A 244 -14.51 -4.00 20.82
N GLN A 245 -14.67 -3.65 19.55
CA GLN A 245 -14.04 -4.37 18.45
C GLN A 245 -12.61 -3.91 18.21
N PHE A 246 -11.73 -4.88 17.96
CA PHE A 246 -10.32 -4.70 17.61
C PHE A 246 -9.98 -5.58 16.42
N LYS A 247 -8.90 -5.23 15.72
CA LYS A 247 -8.26 -6.07 14.70
C LYS A 247 -6.89 -6.53 15.21
N VAL A 248 -6.59 -7.81 15.03
CA VAL A 248 -5.24 -8.34 15.30
C VAL A 248 -4.27 -7.70 14.32
N TYR A 249 -3.15 -7.22 14.85
CA TYR A 249 -2.09 -6.58 14.07
C TYR A 249 -0.73 -7.04 14.56
N ARG A 250 0.12 -7.51 13.64
CA ARG A 250 1.44 -8.02 13.99
C ARG A 250 2.53 -7.50 13.05
N GLY A 251 3.73 -7.29 13.61
CA GLY A 251 4.92 -6.94 12.86
C GLY A 251 5.45 -8.11 12.03
N MET A 252 6.07 -7.80 10.90
CA MET A 252 6.80 -8.78 10.09
C MET A 252 7.94 -9.45 10.87
N GLY A 253 8.56 -8.73 11.84
CA GLY A 253 9.57 -9.25 12.75
C GLY A 253 9.03 -9.91 14.01
N SER A 254 7.71 -10.12 14.17
CA SER A 254 7.13 -10.85 15.29
C SER A 254 7.36 -12.36 15.16
N LEU A 255 7.33 -13.08 16.29
CA LEU A 255 7.49 -14.53 16.29
C LEU A 255 6.46 -15.24 15.41
N GLY A 256 5.20 -14.83 15.47
CA GLY A 256 4.13 -15.43 14.67
C GLY A 256 4.28 -15.15 13.17
N ALA A 257 4.86 -14.00 12.76
CA ALA A 257 5.16 -13.73 11.37
C ALA A 257 6.41 -14.51 10.90
N MET A 258 7.48 -14.54 11.72
CA MET A 258 8.72 -15.27 11.39
C MET A 258 8.47 -16.77 11.22
N ASN A 259 7.63 -17.37 12.06
CA ASN A 259 7.21 -18.78 11.93
C ASN A 259 6.37 -19.06 10.66
N LYS A 260 5.80 -18.02 10.04
CA LYS A 260 5.01 -18.11 8.80
C LYS A 260 5.78 -17.69 7.54
N GLY A 261 7.11 -17.46 7.65
CA GLY A 261 7.99 -17.27 6.51
C GLY A 261 8.69 -15.90 6.43
N SER A 262 8.43 -14.93 7.33
CA SER A 262 9.07 -13.62 7.26
C SER A 262 10.50 -13.59 7.86
N ALA A 263 11.04 -14.71 8.27
CA ALA A 263 12.38 -14.81 8.85
C ALA A 263 13.50 -14.45 7.85
N ASP A 264 13.27 -14.63 6.55
CA ASP A 264 14.17 -14.24 5.46
C ASP A 264 14.44 -12.72 5.46
N ARG A 265 13.40 -11.92 5.71
CA ARG A 265 13.48 -10.45 5.80
C ARG A 265 14.49 -9.99 6.86
N TYR A 266 14.67 -10.77 7.93
CA TYR A 266 15.54 -10.47 9.09
C TYR A 266 16.82 -11.31 9.10
N PHE A 267 17.20 -11.94 7.99
CA PHE A 267 18.39 -12.78 7.85
C PHE A 267 18.45 -13.96 8.83
N GLN A 268 17.29 -14.45 9.28
CA GLN A 268 17.18 -15.52 10.28
C GLN A 268 16.66 -16.85 9.70
N ASN A 269 16.81 -17.06 8.39
CA ASN A 269 16.47 -18.32 7.76
C ASN A 269 17.33 -19.47 8.29
N GLY A 270 16.65 -20.57 8.66
CA GLY A 270 17.33 -21.78 9.14
C GLY A 270 17.83 -21.73 10.60
N THR A 271 17.53 -20.65 11.33
CA THR A 271 17.88 -20.57 12.75
C THR A 271 16.93 -21.42 13.60
N LYS A 272 17.47 -22.07 14.64
CA LYS A 272 16.68 -22.90 15.59
C LYS A 272 15.81 -22.04 16.51
N LYS A 273 16.18 -20.80 16.76
CA LYS A 273 15.48 -19.85 17.65
C LYS A 273 15.55 -18.46 17.06
N PHE A 274 14.42 -17.79 16.90
CA PHE A 274 14.34 -16.45 16.40
C PHE A 274 14.63 -15.38 17.48
N VAL A 275 15.21 -14.26 17.06
CA VAL A 275 15.29 -13.02 17.82
C VAL A 275 14.30 -12.06 17.16
N PRO A 276 13.10 -11.85 17.72
CA PRO A 276 12.08 -11.02 17.10
C PRO A 276 12.44 -9.53 17.17
N GLU A 277 12.16 -8.83 16.08
CA GLU A 277 12.29 -7.37 15.96
C GLU A 277 10.92 -6.70 15.75
N GLY A 278 9.87 -7.32 16.24
CA GLY A 278 8.51 -6.84 16.16
C GLY A 278 7.59 -7.51 17.17
N VAL A 279 6.47 -6.86 17.44
CA VAL A 279 5.46 -7.33 18.39
C VAL A 279 4.17 -7.72 17.69
N GLU A 280 3.34 -8.45 18.41
CA GLU A 280 1.96 -8.77 18.06
C GLU A 280 1.02 -8.05 19.03
N GLY A 281 -0.06 -7.51 18.52
CA GLY A 281 -1.03 -6.78 19.32
C GLY A 281 -2.35 -6.62 18.59
N ARG A 282 -3.17 -5.73 19.08
CA ARG A 282 -4.46 -5.38 18.48
C ARG A 282 -4.60 -3.87 18.37
N VAL A 283 -5.32 -3.44 17.36
CA VAL A 283 -5.66 -2.03 17.13
C VAL A 283 -7.17 -1.85 17.13
N PRO A 284 -7.70 -0.71 17.57
CA PRO A 284 -9.13 -0.44 17.50
C PRO A 284 -9.68 -0.60 16.09
N TYR A 285 -10.86 -1.20 15.98
CA TYR A 285 -11.59 -1.27 14.71
C TYR A 285 -12.01 0.14 14.25
N LYS A 286 -11.81 0.44 12.96
CA LYS A 286 -11.99 1.78 12.38
C LYS A 286 -13.09 1.87 11.30
N GLY A 287 -13.77 0.75 11.00
CA GLY A 287 -14.71 0.70 9.88
C GLY A 287 -14.01 0.59 8.51
N PRO A 288 -14.70 0.98 7.42
CA PRO A 288 -14.17 0.88 6.06
C PRO A 288 -12.92 1.71 5.84
N VAL A 289 -11.95 1.18 5.05
CA VAL A 289 -10.70 1.89 4.72
C VAL A 289 -10.95 3.20 3.97
N GLY A 290 -12.03 3.27 3.21
CA GLY A 290 -12.40 4.48 2.46
C GLY A 290 -12.55 5.71 3.35
N ASP A 291 -13.15 5.56 4.53
CA ASP A 291 -13.34 6.65 5.49
C ASP A 291 -12.00 7.11 6.09
N THR A 292 -11.14 6.16 6.41
CA THR A 292 -9.78 6.45 6.89
C THR A 292 -8.98 7.21 5.82
N VAL A 293 -8.98 6.74 4.57
CA VAL A 293 -8.27 7.39 3.46
C VAL A 293 -8.84 8.79 3.19
N PHE A 294 -10.17 8.97 3.26
CA PHE A 294 -10.80 10.27 3.11
C PHE A 294 -10.26 11.30 4.12
N GLN A 295 -10.17 10.91 5.41
CA GLN A 295 -9.60 11.77 6.45
C GLN A 295 -8.12 12.09 6.22
N MET A 296 -7.33 11.10 5.81
CA MET A 296 -5.91 11.31 5.49
C MET A 296 -5.73 12.27 4.32
N MET A 297 -6.47 12.11 3.24
CA MET A 297 -6.42 12.98 2.07
C MET A 297 -6.95 14.39 2.36
N GLY A 298 -7.95 14.49 3.25
CA GLY A 298 -8.44 15.77 3.75
C GLY A 298 -7.34 16.55 4.49
N GLY A 299 -6.62 15.88 5.41
CA GLY A 299 -5.50 16.46 6.13
C GLY A 299 -4.33 16.85 5.22
N LEU A 300 -4.01 16.04 4.21
CA LEU A 300 -2.99 16.41 3.21
C LEU A 300 -3.38 17.70 2.46
N ARG A 301 -4.60 17.78 1.99
CA ARG A 301 -5.11 18.99 1.30
C ARG A 301 -5.09 20.23 2.20
N SER A 302 -5.46 20.07 3.47
CA SER A 302 -5.36 21.16 4.45
C SER A 302 -3.92 21.63 4.62
N GLY A 303 -2.97 20.71 4.78
CA GLY A 303 -1.54 21.03 4.89
C GLY A 303 -1.02 21.73 3.64
N MET A 304 -1.38 21.28 2.46
CA MET A 304 -1.03 21.95 1.19
C MET A 304 -1.61 23.38 1.13
N GLY A 305 -2.86 23.56 1.59
CA GLY A 305 -3.51 24.86 1.66
C GLY A 305 -2.79 25.82 2.61
N TYR A 306 -2.36 25.38 3.80
CA TYR A 306 -1.58 26.21 4.72
C TYR A 306 -0.21 26.62 4.17
N VAL A 307 0.43 25.78 3.36
CA VAL A 307 1.71 26.08 2.71
C VAL A 307 1.53 26.89 1.42
N GLY A 308 0.28 27.00 0.91
CA GLY A 308 -0.03 27.70 -0.34
C GLY A 308 0.39 26.90 -1.58
N CYS A 309 0.34 25.56 -1.53
CA CYS A 309 0.78 24.67 -2.59
C CYS A 309 -0.41 24.07 -3.35
N HIS A 310 -0.33 24.05 -4.68
CA HIS A 310 -1.34 23.46 -5.57
C HIS A 310 -1.00 22.03 -6.01
N SER A 311 0.25 21.60 -5.79
CA SER A 311 0.74 20.27 -6.18
C SER A 311 1.65 19.65 -5.11
N ILE A 312 1.82 18.34 -5.18
CA ILE A 312 2.78 17.59 -4.34
C ILE A 312 4.23 18.10 -4.60
N ALA A 313 4.56 18.42 -5.84
CA ALA A 313 5.88 18.95 -6.18
C ALA A 313 6.14 20.29 -5.50
N GLU A 314 5.15 21.20 -5.49
CA GLU A 314 5.26 22.48 -4.77
C GLU A 314 5.38 22.28 -3.26
N LEU A 315 4.68 21.30 -2.68
CA LEU A 315 4.80 20.99 -1.25
C LEU A 315 6.23 20.56 -0.89
N ARG A 316 6.88 19.77 -1.74
CA ARG A 316 8.29 19.35 -1.55
C ARG A 316 9.27 20.53 -1.57
N THR A 317 9.00 21.56 -2.35
CA THR A 317 9.92 22.71 -2.53
C THR A 317 9.62 23.90 -1.62
N ASN A 318 8.35 24.14 -1.30
CA ASN A 318 7.91 25.36 -0.60
C ASN A 318 7.80 25.18 0.92
N ALA A 319 7.65 23.95 1.40
CA ALA A 319 7.51 23.67 2.84
C ALA A 319 8.81 23.98 3.60
N LYS A 320 8.64 24.53 4.80
CA LYS A 320 9.76 24.82 5.70
C LYS A 320 9.57 24.11 7.02
N PHE A 321 10.62 23.43 7.47
CA PHE A 321 10.64 22.76 8.77
C PHE A 321 11.27 23.63 9.83
N ILE A 322 10.73 23.52 11.05
CA ILE A 322 11.36 24.01 12.26
C ILE A 322 11.58 22.84 13.22
N LYS A 323 12.65 22.91 14.01
CA LYS A 323 12.89 21.97 15.10
C LYS A 323 12.08 22.41 16.32
N ILE A 324 11.44 21.45 16.98
CA ILE A 324 10.70 21.66 18.21
C ILE A 324 11.28 20.80 19.34
N THR A 325 11.03 21.18 20.58
CA THR A 325 11.34 20.41 21.77
C THR A 325 10.19 19.48 22.15
N GLY A 326 10.36 18.65 23.18
CA GLY A 326 9.26 17.88 23.77
C GLY A 326 8.10 18.76 24.27
N ALA A 327 8.40 19.97 24.79
CA ALA A 327 7.37 20.93 25.18
C ALA A 327 6.56 21.43 23.99
N GLY A 328 7.22 21.74 22.85
CA GLY A 328 6.52 22.10 21.61
C GLY A 328 5.70 20.94 21.02
N LEU A 329 6.08 19.69 21.28
CA LEU A 329 5.26 18.53 20.90
C LEU A 329 3.97 18.47 21.72
N VAL A 330 4.01 18.71 23.04
CA VAL A 330 2.84 18.77 23.91
C VAL A 330 1.90 19.89 23.46
N GLU A 331 2.45 21.10 23.20
CA GLU A 331 1.70 22.26 22.68
C GLU A 331 1.02 21.96 21.34
N SER A 332 1.62 21.11 20.50
CA SER A 332 1.07 20.73 19.18
C SER A 332 -0.14 19.79 19.26
N HIS A 333 -0.43 19.21 20.41
CA HIS A 333 -1.62 18.39 20.68
C HIS A 333 -2.62 19.17 21.53
N PRO A 334 -3.94 18.81 21.50
CA PRO A 334 -4.89 19.35 22.45
C PRO A 334 -4.38 19.13 23.88
N HIS A 335 -4.24 20.21 24.62
CA HIS A 335 -3.76 20.22 26.01
C HIS A 335 -4.70 21.05 26.89
N ASP A 336 -4.67 20.83 28.21
CA ASP A 336 -5.49 21.52 29.21
C ASP A 336 -7.01 21.41 28.98
N VAL A 337 -7.47 20.36 28.24
CA VAL A 337 -8.88 20.08 27.97
C VAL A 337 -9.16 18.59 28.10
N TYR A 338 -10.37 18.26 28.56
CA TYR A 338 -10.88 16.89 28.48
C TYR A 338 -11.67 16.72 27.19
N ILE A 339 -11.22 15.80 26.31
CA ILE A 339 -11.93 15.50 25.05
C ILE A 339 -13.23 14.76 25.39
N THR A 340 -14.35 15.40 25.21
CA THR A 340 -15.69 14.79 25.44
C THR A 340 -16.28 14.18 24.19
N LYS A 341 -15.81 14.59 23.00
CA LYS A 341 -16.17 14.03 21.71
C LYS A 341 -14.93 13.93 20.82
N GLU A 342 -14.54 12.72 20.46
CA GLU A 342 -13.41 12.48 19.58
C GLU A 342 -13.70 12.97 18.14
N ALA A 343 -12.67 13.51 17.49
CA ALA A 343 -12.72 13.81 16.06
C ALA A 343 -12.40 12.54 15.25
N PRO A 344 -12.98 12.37 14.05
CA PRO A 344 -12.75 11.16 13.24
C PRO A 344 -11.30 10.97 12.80
N ASN A 345 -10.50 12.03 12.84
CA ASN A 345 -9.09 12.07 12.42
C ASN A 345 -8.11 12.31 13.58
N TYR A 346 -8.61 12.38 14.81
CA TYR A 346 -7.79 12.53 16.01
C TYR A 346 -8.34 11.68 17.14
N SER A 347 -7.59 10.68 17.55
CA SER A 347 -7.80 9.96 18.80
C SER A 347 -6.67 10.35 19.75
N GLY A 348 -7.00 10.96 20.87
CA GLY A 348 -6.04 11.21 21.93
C GLY A 348 -5.42 9.88 22.38
N SER A 349 -4.11 9.75 22.36
CA SER A 349 -3.48 8.67 23.11
C SER A 349 -3.85 8.90 24.58
N ARG A 350 -4.65 8.02 25.18
CA ARG A 350 -4.71 7.94 26.62
C ARG A 350 -3.28 7.63 27.07
N GLN A 351 -2.59 8.61 27.61
CA GLN A 351 -1.49 8.38 28.52
C GLN A 351 -2.19 7.90 29.80
N ASP A 352 -2.29 6.59 29.99
CA ASP A 352 -2.48 5.98 31.29
C ASP A 352 -1.12 5.88 31.99
#